data_bce465c575bdaf078b2dae9abf026e9e
#
_entry.id   bce465c575bdaf078b2dae9abf026e9e
#
_cell.length_a   1.000
_cell.length_b   1.000
_cell.length_c   1.000
_cell.angle_alpha   90.00
_cell.angle_beta   90.00
_cell.angle_gamma   90.00
#
_symmetry.space_group_name_H-M   'P 1'
#
loop_
_entity.id
_entity.type
_entity.pdbx_description
1 polymer ?
#
loop_
_entity_poly.entity_id
_entity_poly.type
_entity_poly.pdbx_seq_one_letter_code
_entity_poly.pdbx_strand_id
1 'polypeptide(L)'
;MSIPSYSAAPGSDSQIHPDGSTGPEPKPKHSMSRTQKILFFTTGWLIVLMPFLFWWNTWFGRHLSNQQLTEYLHDDKKPRHIQHALVQMGDRMSHADVAAKQWYPELIRLADYPVEQVRNTDAWAMGQDTSGAGFHQALLKMLADPSPMVRGNAALSLVRFADAAGRPQIVALLQPAMIDAPISGHVVDADRPGTAVHQGGLLAKVASADSSAPVEIRSPIPGRIRSVSQPGTNVVVGAEIAVVDPGTEQVWEALRALYLVGQLDDLPAIRPYERDLPDISNDVRQQALETDKAIRARAGVN
;
A
#
# COMPACT_ATOMS: atom_id res chain seq x y z
N MET A 1 55.03 14.42 55.88
CA MET A 1 55.22 13.53 57.03
C MET A 1 55.27 12.12 56.50
N SER A 2 56.41 11.68 56.25
CA SER A 2 57.17 10.52 56.75
C SER A 2 56.72 9.16 56.17
N ILE A 3 57.58 8.69 55.31
CA ILE A 3 57.81 7.26 55.00
C ILE A 3 58.27 6.54 56.28
N PRO A 4 58.12 5.20 56.44
CA PRO A 4 59.27 4.44 56.06
C PRO A 4 59.00 3.09 55.35
N SER A 5 59.97 2.77 54.54
CA SER A 5 60.40 1.51 54.03
C SER A 5 60.80 0.46 55.10
N TYR A 6 60.60 -0.83 54.83
CA TYR A 6 61.47 -1.86 55.33
C TYR A 6 61.68 -3.01 54.35
N SER A 7 62.91 -3.38 54.23
CA SER A 7 63.59 -4.31 53.36
C SER A 7 63.67 -5.72 53.99
N ALA A 8 63.96 -6.66 53.11
CA ALA A 8 64.82 -7.83 53.21
C ALA A 8 64.18 -9.22 53.13
N ALA A 9 64.65 -9.93 52.17
CA ALA A 9 64.61 -11.37 51.92
C ALA A 9 65.45 -12.15 53.03
N PRO A 10 65.79 -13.49 52.94
CA PRO A 10 65.42 -14.56 52.01
C PRO A 10 65.11 -15.88 52.75
N GLY A 11 64.78 -16.92 52.00
CA GLY A 11 64.89 -18.30 52.53
C GLY A 11 64.03 -19.33 51.84
N SER A 12 64.68 -20.03 50.94
CA SER A 12 64.60 -21.47 50.62
C SER A 12 63.44 -22.28 51.23
N ASP A 13 62.73 -23.01 50.44
CA ASP A 13 62.93 -24.44 50.28
C ASP A 13 62.02 -25.08 49.23
N SER A 14 62.64 -25.89 48.43
CA SER A 14 62.10 -26.82 47.48
C SER A 14 61.05 -27.78 48.09
N GLN A 15 59.89 -27.91 47.52
CA GLN A 15 59.19 -29.18 47.54
C GLN A 15 58.66 -29.47 46.14
N ILE A 16 59.20 -30.49 45.57
CA ILE A 16 58.76 -31.16 44.36
C ILE A 16 57.51 -31.99 44.71
N HIS A 17 56.45 -31.71 44.10
CA HIS A 17 55.32 -32.65 43.97
C HIS A 17 55.21 -33.14 42.53
N PRO A 18 55.32 -34.45 42.30
CA PRO A 18 55.02 -35.05 41.00
C PRO A 18 53.57 -35.37 40.91
N ASP A 19 52.80 -34.48 40.31
CA ASP A 19 51.48 -34.85 39.87
C ASP A 19 51.32 -34.45 38.40
N GLY A 20 51.35 -35.48 37.54
CA GLY A 20 51.23 -35.36 36.11
C GLY A 20 49.77 -35.09 35.71
N SER A 21 49.35 -33.83 35.78
CA SER A 21 48.17 -33.38 35.06
C SER A 21 48.60 -32.65 33.79
N THR A 22 48.59 -33.35 32.69
CA THR A 22 48.66 -32.77 31.35
C THR A 22 47.43 -31.90 31.15
N GLY A 23 47.61 -30.58 31.23
CA GLY A 23 46.56 -29.62 30.84
C GLY A 23 46.14 -29.89 29.40
N PRO A 24 44.88 -29.57 29.02
CA PRO A 24 44.40 -29.84 27.67
C PRO A 24 45.28 -29.12 26.65
N GLU A 25 45.86 -29.92 25.73
CA GLU A 25 46.59 -29.39 24.59
C GLU A 25 45.76 -28.34 23.85
N PRO A 26 46.33 -27.18 23.48
CA PRO A 26 45.64 -26.19 22.69
C PRO A 26 45.30 -26.79 21.32
N LYS A 27 44.02 -27.00 21.04
CA LYS A 27 43.53 -27.46 19.74
C LYS A 27 44.13 -26.58 18.64
N PRO A 28 44.72 -27.15 17.58
CA PRO A 28 45.30 -26.37 16.51
C PRO A 28 44.22 -25.46 15.88
N LYS A 29 44.43 -24.16 15.90
CA LYS A 29 43.63 -23.21 15.17
C LYS A 29 43.81 -23.51 13.69
N HIS A 30 42.85 -24.23 13.08
CA HIS A 30 42.79 -24.39 11.63
C HIS A 30 42.68 -23.01 10.98
N SER A 31 43.78 -22.44 10.58
CA SER A 31 43.79 -21.25 9.74
C SER A 31 43.45 -21.68 8.32
N MET A 32 42.29 -21.26 7.84
CA MET A 32 41.90 -21.50 6.44
C MET A 32 42.96 -20.96 5.49
N SER A 33 43.32 -21.75 4.48
CA SER A 33 44.26 -21.31 3.43
C SER A 33 43.70 -20.11 2.68
N ARG A 34 44.54 -19.31 2.03
CA ARG A 34 44.12 -18.16 1.21
C ARG A 34 43.08 -18.57 0.17
N THR A 35 43.26 -19.71 -0.46
CA THR A 35 42.33 -20.26 -1.48
C THR A 35 40.99 -20.63 -0.86
N GLN A 36 40.97 -21.23 0.33
CA GLN A 36 39.71 -21.55 1.04
C GLN A 36 38.97 -20.29 1.48
N LYS A 37 39.68 -19.24 1.91
CA LYS A 37 39.03 -17.95 2.23
C LYS A 37 38.42 -17.30 1.00
N ILE A 38 39.16 -17.28 -0.13
CA ILE A 38 38.63 -16.73 -1.38
C ILE A 38 37.39 -17.52 -1.84
N LEU A 39 37.46 -18.85 -1.82
CA LEU A 39 36.33 -19.70 -2.20
C LEU A 39 35.12 -19.49 -1.27
N PHE A 40 35.35 -19.38 0.04
CA PHE A 40 34.28 -19.10 1.02
C PHE A 40 33.60 -17.75 0.79
N PHE A 41 34.38 -16.68 0.57
CA PHE A 41 33.84 -15.36 0.30
C PHE A 41 33.15 -15.26 -1.06
N THR A 42 33.69 -15.87 -2.11
CA THR A 42 33.06 -15.90 -3.44
C THR A 42 31.75 -16.72 -3.42
N THR A 43 31.74 -17.86 -2.74
CA THR A 43 30.51 -18.66 -2.62
C THR A 43 29.46 -17.93 -1.78
N GLY A 44 29.87 -17.32 -0.65
CA GLY A 44 28.96 -16.50 0.17
C GLY A 44 28.40 -15.30 -0.61
N TRP A 45 29.23 -14.65 -1.39
CA TRP A 45 28.81 -13.52 -2.25
C TRP A 45 27.85 -13.96 -3.35
N LEU A 46 28.09 -15.11 -4.00
CA LEU A 46 27.19 -15.69 -5.00
C LEU A 46 25.83 -16.09 -4.41
N ILE A 47 25.81 -16.67 -3.20
CA ILE A 47 24.56 -17.05 -2.52
C ILE A 47 23.70 -15.82 -2.20
N VAL A 48 24.29 -14.66 -1.92
CA VAL A 48 23.56 -13.41 -1.63
C VAL A 48 23.25 -12.64 -2.91
N LEU A 49 24.23 -12.51 -3.80
CA LEU A 49 24.11 -11.71 -5.02
C LEU A 49 23.13 -12.31 -6.03
N MET A 50 23.15 -13.65 -6.23
CA MET A 50 22.29 -14.30 -7.21
C MET A 50 20.80 -14.17 -6.89
N PRO A 51 20.31 -14.47 -5.65
CA PRO A 51 18.93 -14.20 -5.27
C PRO A 51 18.60 -12.70 -5.33
N PHE A 52 19.53 -11.82 -4.96
CA PHE A 52 19.34 -10.37 -5.04
C PHE A 52 19.20 -9.89 -6.49
N LEU A 53 20.04 -10.35 -7.43
CA LEU A 53 19.94 -10.01 -8.85
C LEU A 53 18.67 -10.61 -9.48
N PHE A 54 18.32 -11.84 -9.09
CA PHE A 54 17.08 -12.47 -9.50
C PHE A 54 15.87 -11.67 -8.99
N TRP A 55 15.86 -11.32 -7.70
CA TRP A 55 14.81 -10.51 -7.09
C TRP A 55 14.75 -9.11 -7.69
N TRP A 56 15.90 -8.44 -7.89
CA TRP A 56 16.01 -7.16 -8.57
C TRP A 56 15.46 -7.21 -9.99
N ASN A 57 15.82 -8.21 -10.77
CA ASN A 57 15.40 -8.36 -12.16
C ASN A 57 13.93 -8.79 -12.32
N THR A 58 13.34 -9.43 -11.29
CA THR A 58 11.95 -9.90 -11.32
C THR A 58 10.98 -8.95 -10.60
N TRP A 59 11.46 -8.19 -9.59
CA TRP A 59 10.60 -7.38 -8.73
C TRP A 59 10.65 -5.87 -9.05
N PHE A 60 11.81 -5.33 -9.45
CA PHE A 60 11.94 -3.92 -9.81
C PHE A 60 11.72 -3.68 -11.31
N GLY A 61 10.49 -3.97 -11.77
CA GLY A 61 9.94 -3.35 -12.96
C GLY A 61 10.77 -3.51 -14.23
N ARG A 62 10.90 -4.74 -14.72
CA ARG A 62 11.38 -4.92 -16.10
C ARG A 62 10.46 -4.16 -17.05
N HIS A 63 11.01 -3.16 -17.72
CA HIS A 63 10.27 -2.46 -18.77
C HIS A 63 9.81 -3.46 -19.83
N LEU A 64 8.50 -3.50 -20.06
CA LEU A 64 7.93 -4.33 -21.11
C LEU A 64 8.32 -3.77 -22.48
N SER A 65 8.75 -4.64 -23.38
CA SER A 65 8.85 -4.28 -24.78
C SER A 65 7.46 -3.97 -25.35
N ASN A 66 7.39 -3.29 -26.48
CA ASN A 66 6.11 -2.99 -27.12
C ASN A 66 5.30 -4.26 -27.43
N GLN A 67 5.98 -5.33 -27.85
CA GLN A 67 5.34 -6.62 -28.08
C GLN A 67 4.77 -7.22 -26.80
N GLN A 68 5.56 -7.24 -25.71
CA GLN A 68 5.11 -7.75 -24.41
C GLN A 68 3.96 -6.91 -23.85
N LEU A 69 3.99 -5.59 -24.04
CA LEU A 69 2.92 -4.70 -23.60
C LEU A 69 1.62 -5.03 -24.31
N THR A 70 1.65 -5.24 -25.65
CA THR A 70 0.49 -5.69 -26.42
C THR A 70 -0.02 -7.05 -25.93
N GLU A 71 0.87 -8.03 -25.75
CA GLU A 71 0.51 -9.36 -25.26
C GLU A 71 -0.13 -9.29 -23.86
N TYR A 72 0.41 -8.47 -22.95
CA TYR A 72 -0.08 -8.34 -21.58
C TYR A 72 -1.43 -7.64 -21.50
N LEU A 73 -1.67 -6.59 -22.30
CA LEU A 73 -2.97 -5.91 -22.34
C LEU A 73 -4.12 -6.81 -22.83
N HIS A 74 -3.79 -7.88 -23.57
CA HIS A 74 -4.76 -8.86 -24.10
C HIS A 74 -4.77 -10.20 -23.33
N ASP A 75 -3.99 -10.33 -22.24
CA ASP A 75 -3.94 -11.59 -21.47
C ASP A 75 -5.09 -11.69 -20.46
N ASP A 76 -6.30 -11.90 -20.98
CA ASP A 76 -7.52 -12.02 -20.17
C ASP A 76 -7.48 -13.20 -19.18
N LYS A 77 -6.53 -14.15 -19.33
CA LYS A 77 -6.35 -15.24 -18.39
C LYS A 77 -5.56 -14.82 -17.15
N LYS A 78 -4.80 -13.72 -17.24
CA LYS A 78 -3.94 -13.24 -16.16
C LYS A 78 -4.14 -11.74 -15.92
N PRO A 79 -5.17 -11.33 -15.18
CA PRO A 79 -5.44 -9.92 -14.90
C PRO A 79 -4.25 -9.12 -14.34
N ARG A 80 -3.32 -9.80 -13.64
CA ARG A 80 -2.08 -9.17 -13.14
C ARG A 80 -1.13 -8.73 -14.25
N HIS A 81 -1.12 -9.42 -15.42
CA HIS A 81 -0.36 -8.97 -16.59
C HIS A 81 -0.95 -7.68 -17.14
N ILE A 82 -2.28 -7.62 -17.23
CA ILE A 82 -2.99 -6.40 -17.68
C ILE A 82 -2.67 -5.23 -16.73
N GLN A 83 -2.76 -5.43 -15.41
CA GLN A 83 -2.42 -4.39 -14.43
C GLN A 83 -0.97 -3.90 -14.59
N HIS A 84 -0.02 -4.84 -14.75
CA HIS A 84 1.39 -4.48 -14.96
C HIS A 84 1.57 -3.65 -16.24
N ALA A 85 0.92 -4.04 -17.34
CA ALA A 85 0.94 -3.28 -18.57
C ALA A 85 0.32 -1.89 -18.42
N LEU A 86 -0.82 -1.76 -17.73
CA LEU A 86 -1.47 -0.48 -17.45
C LEU A 86 -0.61 0.47 -16.63
N VAL A 87 0.10 -0.03 -15.61
CA VAL A 87 1.05 0.79 -14.82
C VAL A 87 2.15 1.33 -15.72
N GLN A 88 2.73 0.50 -16.60
CA GLN A 88 3.76 0.95 -17.53
C GLN A 88 3.20 1.87 -18.62
N MET A 89 1.94 1.68 -19.04
CA MET A 89 1.26 2.62 -19.91
C MET A 89 1.12 4.00 -19.25
N GLY A 90 0.67 4.04 -17.99
CA GLY A 90 0.59 5.28 -17.22
C GLY A 90 1.94 6.00 -17.13
N ASP A 91 3.02 5.24 -16.87
CA ASP A 91 4.37 5.80 -16.83
C ASP A 91 4.79 6.39 -18.19
N ARG A 92 4.61 5.64 -19.30
CA ARG A 92 4.91 6.13 -20.65
C ARG A 92 4.12 7.38 -21.01
N MET A 93 2.82 7.41 -20.68
CA MET A 93 1.95 8.56 -20.96
C MET A 93 2.37 9.78 -20.14
N SER A 94 2.74 9.61 -18.87
CA SER A 94 3.25 10.72 -18.03
C SER A 94 4.54 11.33 -18.55
N HIS A 95 5.35 10.56 -19.29
CA HIS A 95 6.56 11.01 -19.99
C HIS A 95 6.31 11.43 -21.45
N ALA A 96 5.05 11.58 -21.86
CA ALA A 96 4.65 11.98 -23.22
C ALA A 96 5.21 11.07 -24.32
N ASP A 97 5.33 9.75 -24.09
CA ASP A 97 5.74 8.78 -25.10
C ASP A 97 4.66 8.67 -26.17
N VAL A 98 4.96 9.20 -27.36
CA VAL A 98 4.03 9.19 -28.50
C VAL A 98 3.65 7.77 -28.92
N ALA A 99 4.55 6.79 -28.72
CA ALA A 99 4.28 5.40 -29.05
C ALA A 99 3.15 4.79 -28.17
N ALA A 100 2.87 5.37 -27.01
CA ALA A 100 1.78 4.92 -26.13
C ALA A 100 0.39 5.03 -26.78
N LYS A 101 0.20 5.97 -27.70
CA LYS A 101 -1.11 6.24 -28.34
C LYS A 101 -1.71 5.06 -29.10
N GLN A 102 -0.88 4.13 -29.57
CA GLN A 102 -1.37 2.95 -30.29
C GLN A 102 -2.22 2.02 -29.41
N TRP A 103 -2.07 2.06 -28.08
CA TRP A 103 -2.82 1.22 -27.14
C TRP A 103 -4.00 1.94 -26.47
N TYR A 104 -4.29 3.21 -26.79
CA TYR A 104 -5.42 3.93 -26.21
C TYR A 104 -6.78 3.24 -26.41
N PRO A 105 -7.07 2.62 -27.58
CA PRO A 105 -8.30 1.84 -27.72
C PRO A 105 -8.41 0.67 -26.72
N GLU A 106 -7.28 0.08 -26.33
CA GLU A 106 -7.25 -1.00 -25.35
C GLU A 106 -7.59 -0.50 -23.91
N LEU A 107 -7.09 0.67 -23.54
CA LEU A 107 -7.46 1.29 -22.26
C LEU A 107 -8.96 1.56 -22.21
N ILE A 108 -9.55 2.09 -23.30
CA ILE A 108 -11.00 2.31 -23.38
C ILE A 108 -11.78 0.98 -23.23
N ARG A 109 -11.30 -0.11 -23.83
CA ARG A 109 -11.87 -1.45 -23.70
C ARG A 109 -11.79 -1.95 -22.24
N LEU A 110 -10.66 -1.73 -21.59
CA LEU A 110 -10.40 -2.20 -20.21
C LEU A 110 -11.18 -1.43 -19.14
N ALA A 111 -11.76 -0.28 -19.47
CA ALA A 111 -12.67 0.46 -18.59
C ALA A 111 -13.90 -0.36 -18.16
N ASP A 112 -14.31 -1.35 -18.97
CA ASP A 112 -15.42 -2.27 -18.69
C ASP A 112 -14.95 -3.68 -18.30
N TYR A 113 -13.67 -3.86 -17.97
CA TYR A 113 -13.11 -5.18 -17.64
C TYR A 113 -13.76 -5.77 -16.37
N PRO A 114 -14.04 -7.10 -16.32
CA PRO A 114 -14.77 -7.68 -15.19
C PRO A 114 -14.03 -7.59 -13.85
N VAL A 115 -12.68 -7.56 -13.87
CA VAL A 115 -11.87 -7.50 -12.65
C VAL A 115 -11.68 -6.05 -12.20
N GLU A 116 -12.17 -5.74 -11.01
CA GLU A 116 -12.14 -4.40 -10.41
C GLU A 116 -10.75 -3.76 -10.40
N GLN A 117 -9.71 -4.53 -10.01
CA GLN A 117 -8.34 -4.03 -9.90
C GLN A 117 -7.78 -3.57 -11.25
N VAL A 118 -8.21 -4.19 -12.36
CA VAL A 118 -7.85 -3.76 -13.71
C VAL A 118 -8.51 -2.42 -14.01
N ARG A 119 -9.83 -2.30 -13.80
CA ARG A 119 -10.56 -1.04 -14.02
C ARG A 119 -10.01 0.09 -13.17
N ASN A 120 -9.65 -0.21 -11.91
CA ASN A 120 -9.06 0.76 -10.99
C ASN A 120 -7.71 1.30 -11.50
N THR A 121 -6.83 0.41 -11.95
CA THR A 121 -5.53 0.79 -12.53
C THR A 121 -5.70 1.55 -13.84
N ASP A 122 -6.67 1.14 -14.66
CA ASP A 122 -6.97 1.74 -15.94
C ASP A 122 -7.51 3.18 -15.81
N ALA A 123 -8.42 3.42 -14.85
CA ALA A 123 -8.91 4.75 -14.53
C ALA A 123 -7.77 5.72 -14.16
N TRP A 124 -6.80 5.26 -13.37
CA TRP A 124 -5.59 6.01 -13.05
C TRP A 124 -4.71 6.24 -14.28
N ALA A 125 -4.52 5.19 -15.11
CA ALA A 125 -3.67 5.27 -16.30
C ALA A 125 -4.21 6.27 -17.32
N MET A 126 -5.52 6.25 -17.62
CA MET A 126 -6.14 7.21 -18.52
C MET A 126 -5.98 8.67 -18.06
N GLY A 127 -5.87 8.90 -16.76
CA GLY A 127 -5.59 10.24 -16.20
C GLY A 127 -4.18 10.75 -16.51
N GLN A 128 -3.23 9.93 -16.99
CA GLN A 128 -1.85 10.36 -17.23
C GLN A 128 -1.68 11.11 -18.56
N ASP A 129 -2.62 10.99 -19.51
CA ASP A 129 -2.61 11.79 -20.75
C ASP A 129 -4.00 12.36 -21.06
N THR A 130 -4.17 13.65 -20.78
CA THR A 130 -5.42 14.37 -21.05
C THR A 130 -5.72 14.58 -22.54
N SER A 131 -4.77 14.29 -23.43
CA SER A 131 -4.98 14.35 -24.87
C SER A 131 -5.53 13.04 -25.47
N GLY A 132 -5.68 11.98 -24.66
CA GLY A 132 -6.14 10.68 -25.08
C GLY A 132 -7.59 10.72 -25.58
N ALA A 133 -7.78 10.45 -26.87
CA ALA A 133 -9.12 10.43 -27.46
C ALA A 133 -10.00 9.36 -26.78
N GLY A 134 -11.16 9.76 -26.27
CA GLY A 134 -12.11 8.87 -25.60
C GLY A 134 -11.87 8.66 -24.10
N PHE A 135 -10.70 9.00 -23.55
CA PHE A 135 -10.41 8.82 -22.12
C PHE A 135 -11.36 9.59 -21.22
N HIS A 136 -11.62 10.86 -21.54
CA HIS A 136 -12.56 11.67 -20.78
C HIS A 136 -13.94 11.02 -20.67
N GLN A 137 -14.48 10.51 -21.80
CA GLN A 137 -15.80 9.85 -21.82
C GLN A 137 -15.79 8.51 -21.05
N ALA A 138 -14.71 7.74 -21.16
CA ALA A 138 -14.55 6.50 -20.39
C ALA A 138 -14.51 6.79 -18.89
N LEU A 139 -13.76 7.79 -18.45
CA LEU A 139 -13.68 8.21 -17.05
C LEU A 139 -15.02 8.70 -16.50
N LEU A 140 -15.80 9.47 -17.29
CA LEU A 140 -17.14 9.88 -16.91
C LEU A 140 -18.07 8.67 -16.67
N LYS A 141 -17.99 7.65 -17.53
CA LYS A 141 -18.74 6.40 -17.36
C LYS A 141 -18.32 5.66 -16.07
N MET A 142 -17.03 5.64 -15.78
CA MET A 142 -16.48 4.98 -14.59
C MET A 142 -16.86 5.65 -13.27
N LEU A 143 -17.40 6.88 -13.27
CA LEU A 143 -17.99 7.50 -12.06
C LEU A 143 -19.19 6.72 -11.51
N ALA A 144 -19.82 5.86 -12.31
CA ALA A 144 -20.93 4.98 -11.91
C ALA A 144 -20.48 3.54 -11.63
N ASP A 145 -19.18 3.26 -11.55
CA ASP A 145 -18.66 1.91 -11.27
C ASP A 145 -19.14 1.40 -9.89
N PRO A 146 -19.46 0.11 -9.73
CA PRO A 146 -19.83 -0.45 -8.44
C PRO A 146 -18.72 -0.28 -7.38
N SER A 147 -17.45 -0.32 -7.77
CA SER A 147 -16.32 -0.13 -6.84
C SER A 147 -16.10 1.34 -6.47
N PRO A 148 -16.04 1.69 -5.17
CA PRO A 148 -15.71 3.04 -4.74
C PRO A 148 -14.30 3.46 -5.15
N MET A 149 -13.36 2.52 -5.25
CA MET A 149 -11.98 2.80 -5.67
C MET A 149 -11.90 3.17 -7.15
N VAL A 150 -12.65 2.47 -8.01
CA VAL A 150 -12.72 2.80 -9.44
C VAL A 150 -13.35 4.18 -9.64
N ARG A 151 -14.48 4.45 -8.95
CA ARG A 151 -15.11 5.78 -9.00
C ARG A 151 -14.17 6.88 -8.53
N GLY A 152 -13.44 6.63 -7.43
CA GLY A 152 -12.47 7.57 -6.87
C GLY A 152 -11.33 7.88 -7.84
N ASN A 153 -10.70 6.87 -8.42
CA ASN A 153 -9.62 7.06 -9.39
C ASN A 153 -10.10 7.72 -10.69
N ALA A 154 -11.29 7.39 -11.17
CA ALA A 154 -11.89 8.07 -12.30
C ALA A 154 -12.13 9.56 -12.00
N ALA A 155 -12.65 9.88 -10.82
CA ALA A 155 -12.89 11.24 -10.38
C ALA A 155 -11.58 12.05 -10.24
N LEU A 156 -10.54 11.48 -9.61
CA LEU A 156 -9.22 12.09 -9.51
C LEU A 156 -8.58 12.33 -10.89
N SER A 157 -8.78 11.37 -11.81
CA SER A 157 -8.31 11.50 -13.19
C SER A 157 -9.03 12.61 -13.95
N LEU A 158 -10.35 12.77 -13.77
CA LEU A 158 -11.13 13.84 -14.40
C LEU A 158 -10.66 15.25 -13.98
N VAL A 159 -10.17 15.42 -12.75
CA VAL A 159 -9.59 16.70 -12.30
C VAL A 159 -8.43 17.12 -13.20
N ARG A 160 -7.64 16.16 -13.71
CA ARG A 160 -6.54 16.44 -14.64
C ARG A 160 -7.04 16.93 -16.02
N PHE A 161 -8.27 16.56 -16.40
CA PHE A 161 -8.99 17.10 -17.57
C PHE A 161 -9.66 18.46 -17.29
N ALA A 162 -9.41 19.04 -16.12
CA ALA A 162 -10.11 20.26 -15.63
C ALA A 162 -11.64 20.06 -15.53
N ASP A 163 -12.10 18.82 -15.30
CA ASP A 163 -13.51 18.48 -15.16
C ASP A 163 -13.84 18.16 -13.69
N ALA A 164 -14.82 18.87 -13.16
CA ALA A 164 -15.30 18.73 -11.78
C ALA A 164 -16.47 17.71 -11.64
N ALA A 165 -16.87 17.00 -12.71
CA ALA A 165 -18.00 16.06 -12.68
C ALA A 165 -17.83 14.96 -11.63
N GLY A 166 -16.58 14.55 -11.34
CA GLY A 166 -16.25 13.58 -10.30
C GLY A 166 -16.22 14.11 -8.86
N ARG A 167 -16.52 15.39 -8.61
CA ARG A 167 -16.42 16.02 -7.28
C ARG A 167 -17.16 15.24 -6.18
N PRO A 168 -18.39 14.74 -6.35
CA PRO A 168 -19.08 13.96 -5.32
C PRO A 168 -18.30 12.69 -4.92
N GLN A 169 -17.66 12.02 -5.88
CA GLN A 169 -16.85 10.83 -5.64
C GLN A 169 -15.55 11.18 -4.92
N ILE A 170 -14.94 12.34 -5.20
CA ILE A 170 -13.76 12.83 -4.47
C ILE A 170 -14.14 13.13 -3.02
N VAL A 171 -15.28 13.76 -2.76
CA VAL A 171 -15.78 13.99 -1.40
C VAL A 171 -16.02 12.67 -0.67
N ALA A 172 -16.53 11.64 -1.37
CA ALA A 172 -16.75 10.32 -0.80
C ALA A 172 -15.43 9.63 -0.37
N LEU A 173 -14.29 9.94 -1.01
CA LEU A 173 -12.97 9.44 -0.60
C LEU A 173 -12.54 9.95 0.79
N LEU A 174 -13.12 11.04 1.27
CA LEU A 174 -12.88 11.58 2.61
C LEU A 174 -13.77 10.92 3.68
N GLN A 175 -14.75 10.12 3.29
CA GLN A 175 -15.71 9.53 4.21
C GLN A 175 -15.31 8.11 4.62
N PRO A 176 -15.61 7.70 5.84
CA PRO A 176 -15.48 6.29 6.23
C PRO A 176 -16.36 5.40 5.35
N ALA A 177 -15.85 4.22 5.04
CA ALA A 177 -16.66 3.18 4.43
C ALA A 177 -17.44 2.43 5.52
N MET A 178 -18.77 2.45 5.41
CA MET A 178 -19.67 1.64 6.21
C MET A 178 -19.90 0.32 5.47
N ILE A 179 -19.70 -0.78 6.14
CA ILE A 179 -19.80 -2.12 5.58
C ILE A 179 -20.94 -2.86 6.27
N ASP A 180 -21.92 -3.26 5.48
CA ASP A 180 -23.10 -3.96 5.96
C ASP A 180 -22.94 -5.48 5.83
N ALA A 181 -23.61 -6.22 6.71
CA ALA A 181 -23.63 -7.67 6.67
C ALA A 181 -24.44 -8.15 5.44
N PRO A 182 -23.83 -8.93 4.52
CA PRO A 182 -24.51 -9.43 3.33
C PRO A 182 -25.49 -10.57 3.62
N ILE A 183 -25.37 -11.19 4.77
CA ILE A 183 -26.22 -12.29 5.25
C ILE A 183 -26.54 -12.12 6.72
N SER A 184 -27.65 -12.73 7.18
CA SER A 184 -27.93 -12.89 8.59
C SER A 184 -27.15 -14.09 9.16
N GLY A 185 -26.65 -13.96 10.40
CA GLY A 185 -25.86 -15.01 11.03
C GLY A 185 -25.18 -14.52 12.31
N HIS A 186 -24.07 -15.15 12.67
CA HIS A 186 -23.23 -14.72 13.78
C HIS A 186 -21.78 -14.54 13.34
N VAL A 187 -21.12 -13.56 13.88
CA VAL A 187 -19.68 -13.29 13.62
C VAL A 187 -18.86 -14.40 14.28
N VAL A 188 -18.07 -15.12 13.50
CA VAL A 188 -17.19 -16.21 13.99
C VAL A 188 -15.74 -15.77 14.15
N ASP A 189 -15.33 -14.77 13.36
CA ASP A 189 -13.98 -14.21 13.37
C ASP A 189 -14.05 -12.73 12.96
N ALA A 190 -13.20 -11.89 13.56
CA ALA A 190 -13.11 -10.48 13.22
C ALA A 190 -11.71 -9.94 13.54
N ASP A 191 -11.24 -9.02 12.72
CA ASP A 191 -10.02 -8.26 12.99
C ASP A 191 -10.26 -7.24 14.11
N ARG A 192 -9.24 -6.51 14.52
CA ARG A 192 -9.30 -5.58 15.66
C ARG A 192 -9.48 -4.15 15.20
N PRO A 193 -10.30 -3.33 15.90
CA PRO A 193 -10.28 -1.88 15.72
C PRO A 193 -8.86 -1.32 15.84
N GLY A 194 -8.54 -0.34 15.00
CA GLY A 194 -7.20 0.23 14.90
C GLY A 194 -6.23 -0.48 13.96
N THR A 195 -6.55 -1.69 13.47
CA THR A 195 -5.72 -2.41 12.49
C THR A 195 -5.77 -1.70 11.12
N ALA A 196 -4.62 -1.58 10.46
CA ALA A 196 -4.54 -1.12 9.08
C ALA A 196 -5.03 -2.24 8.15
N VAL A 197 -5.87 -1.90 7.19
CA VAL A 197 -6.42 -2.83 6.20
C VAL A 197 -6.19 -2.30 4.79
N HIS A 198 -5.87 -3.20 3.86
CA HIS A 198 -5.84 -2.89 2.43
C HIS A 198 -7.20 -3.17 1.78
N GLN A 199 -7.43 -2.65 0.60
CA GLN A 199 -8.61 -2.99 -0.19
C GLN A 199 -8.69 -4.51 -0.40
N GLY A 200 -9.87 -5.11 -0.17
CA GLY A 200 -10.07 -6.56 -0.19
C GLY A 200 -9.56 -7.29 1.06
N GLY A 201 -8.95 -6.58 2.04
CA GLY A 201 -8.53 -7.17 3.31
C GLY A 201 -9.70 -7.70 4.13
N LEU A 202 -9.50 -8.80 4.83
CA LEU A 202 -10.52 -9.43 5.66
C LEU A 202 -10.83 -8.55 6.87
N LEU A 203 -12.11 -8.31 7.13
CA LEU A 203 -12.60 -7.59 8.31
C LEU A 203 -13.24 -8.52 9.32
N ALA A 204 -14.11 -9.41 8.82
CA ALA A 204 -14.85 -10.36 9.63
C ALA A 204 -15.29 -11.58 8.82
N LYS A 205 -15.75 -12.63 9.53
CA LYS A 205 -16.43 -13.80 8.93
C LYS A 205 -17.76 -13.99 9.61
N VAL A 206 -18.81 -14.18 8.82
CA VAL A 206 -20.17 -14.41 9.30
C VAL A 206 -20.60 -15.84 8.95
N ALA A 207 -20.94 -16.64 9.95
CA ALA A 207 -21.53 -17.96 9.75
C ALA A 207 -23.06 -17.85 9.78
N SER A 208 -23.72 -18.49 8.81
CA SER A 208 -25.17 -18.62 8.75
C SER A 208 -25.56 -20.09 8.83
N ALA A 209 -26.75 -20.39 9.31
CA ALA A 209 -27.30 -21.75 9.31
C ALA A 209 -27.51 -22.29 7.89
N ASP A 210 -27.66 -21.40 6.89
CA ASP A 210 -27.95 -21.74 5.49
C ASP A 210 -26.68 -21.94 4.65
N SER A 211 -25.47 -21.70 5.23
CA SER A 211 -24.19 -21.78 4.51
C SER A 211 -23.24 -22.77 5.15
N SER A 212 -22.63 -23.63 4.33
CA SER A 212 -21.64 -24.63 4.79
C SER A 212 -20.29 -24.00 5.19
N ALA A 213 -20.02 -22.77 4.77
CA ALA A 213 -18.81 -22.03 5.09
C ALA A 213 -19.14 -20.60 5.49
N PRO A 214 -18.36 -19.97 6.39
CA PRO A 214 -18.54 -18.56 6.74
C PRO A 214 -18.32 -17.66 5.54
N VAL A 215 -19.14 -16.62 5.42
CA VAL A 215 -18.99 -15.55 4.42
C VAL A 215 -17.96 -14.57 4.90
N GLU A 216 -16.98 -14.26 4.06
CA GLU A 216 -15.95 -13.29 4.35
C GLU A 216 -16.41 -11.87 4.06
N ILE A 217 -16.27 -10.99 5.04
CA ILE A 217 -16.53 -9.55 4.92
C ILE A 217 -15.20 -8.86 4.69
N ARG A 218 -15.07 -8.18 3.55
CA ARG A 218 -13.82 -7.56 3.12
C ARG A 218 -13.95 -6.06 2.99
N SER A 219 -12.83 -5.35 3.23
CA SER A 219 -12.79 -3.89 3.11
C SER A 219 -12.92 -3.44 1.65
N PRO A 220 -13.82 -2.49 1.34
CA PRO A 220 -13.92 -1.91 0.00
C PRO A 220 -12.84 -0.86 -0.28
N ILE A 221 -12.17 -0.34 0.75
CA ILE A 221 -11.13 0.69 0.67
C ILE A 221 -9.90 0.31 1.50
N PRO A 222 -8.72 0.84 1.18
CA PRO A 222 -7.59 0.80 2.10
C PRO A 222 -7.79 1.80 3.24
N GLY A 223 -7.33 1.46 4.46
CA GLY A 223 -7.48 2.38 5.58
C GLY A 223 -7.23 1.76 6.94
N ARG A 224 -7.99 2.20 7.94
CA ARG A 224 -7.90 1.70 9.31
C ARG A 224 -9.29 1.30 9.82
N ILE A 225 -9.40 0.13 10.43
CA ILE A 225 -10.66 -0.33 11.02
C ILE A 225 -11.02 0.58 12.20
N ARG A 226 -12.12 1.34 12.08
CA ARG A 226 -12.66 2.15 13.17
C ARG A 226 -13.43 1.28 14.15
N SER A 227 -14.32 0.45 13.61
CA SER A 227 -15.17 -0.48 14.38
C SER A 227 -15.41 -1.74 13.57
N VAL A 228 -15.62 -2.85 14.26
CA VAL A 228 -16.03 -4.14 13.70
C VAL A 228 -16.77 -4.94 14.75
N SER A 229 -17.85 -5.62 14.34
CA SER A 229 -18.64 -6.50 15.20
C SER A 229 -17.80 -7.66 15.72
N GLN A 230 -17.80 -7.88 17.04
CA GLN A 230 -16.96 -8.87 17.68
C GLN A 230 -17.47 -10.30 17.46
N PRO A 231 -16.60 -11.32 17.52
CA PRO A 231 -17.01 -12.73 17.47
C PRO A 231 -18.09 -13.04 18.51
N GLY A 232 -19.11 -13.80 18.11
CA GLY A 232 -20.29 -14.11 18.90
C GLY A 232 -21.45 -13.13 18.72
N THR A 233 -21.26 -11.98 18.05
CA THR A 233 -22.34 -11.02 17.76
C THR A 233 -23.26 -11.58 16.69
N ASN A 234 -24.58 -11.54 16.92
CA ASN A 234 -25.58 -11.83 15.93
C ASN A 234 -25.80 -10.61 15.02
N VAL A 235 -25.81 -10.81 13.72
CA VAL A 235 -26.03 -9.79 12.71
C VAL A 235 -27.20 -10.18 11.80
N VAL A 236 -27.94 -9.21 11.33
CA VAL A 236 -28.96 -9.38 10.29
C VAL A 236 -28.47 -8.77 8.99
N VAL A 237 -28.96 -9.27 7.86
CA VAL A 237 -28.64 -8.71 6.54
C VAL A 237 -28.92 -7.20 6.52
N GLY A 238 -27.96 -6.41 6.03
CA GLY A 238 -28.04 -4.95 5.98
C GLY A 238 -27.66 -4.23 7.28
N ALA A 239 -27.35 -4.95 8.38
CA ALA A 239 -26.82 -4.30 9.59
C ALA A 239 -25.35 -3.92 9.40
N GLU A 240 -24.94 -2.75 9.90
CA GLU A 240 -23.52 -2.35 9.91
C GLU A 240 -22.70 -3.38 10.69
N ILE A 241 -21.67 -3.93 10.04
CA ILE A 241 -20.76 -4.91 10.64
C ILE A 241 -19.37 -4.34 10.87
N ALA A 242 -18.94 -3.38 10.04
CA ALA A 242 -17.66 -2.71 10.21
C ALA A 242 -17.69 -1.28 9.64
N VAL A 243 -16.81 -0.44 10.16
CA VAL A 243 -16.52 0.89 9.61
C VAL A 243 -15.01 0.99 9.42
N VAL A 244 -14.59 1.43 8.22
CA VAL A 244 -13.19 1.63 7.87
C VAL A 244 -12.95 3.09 7.54
N ASP A 245 -12.03 3.73 8.28
CA ASP A 245 -11.55 5.07 7.98
C ASP A 245 -10.65 5.04 6.74
N PRO A 246 -10.74 6.03 5.84
CA PRO A 246 -9.89 6.09 4.66
C PRO A 246 -8.41 6.24 5.03
N GLY A 247 -7.54 5.63 4.23
CA GLY A 247 -6.10 5.74 4.41
C GLY A 247 -5.57 7.16 4.16
N THR A 248 -4.48 7.52 4.83
CA THR A 248 -3.84 8.84 4.75
C THR A 248 -3.58 9.29 3.32
N GLU A 249 -3.08 8.40 2.47
CA GLU A 249 -2.78 8.68 1.06
C GLU A 249 -4.04 9.01 0.26
N GLN A 250 -5.12 8.22 0.44
CA GLN A 250 -6.41 8.47 -0.19
C GLN A 250 -6.97 9.84 0.19
N VAL A 251 -6.93 10.17 1.48
CA VAL A 251 -7.39 11.46 2.02
C VAL A 251 -6.58 12.61 1.40
N TRP A 252 -5.26 12.47 1.37
CA TRP A 252 -4.37 13.50 0.86
C TRP A 252 -4.60 13.78 -0.64
N GLU A 253 -4.75 12.74 -1.46
CA GLU A 253 -5.08 12.89 -2.88
C GLU A 253 -6.46 13.53 -3.10
N ALA A 254 -7.47 13.14 -2.30
CA ALA A 254 -8.79 13.75 -2.36
C ALA A 254 -8.75 15.25 -2.00
N LEU A 255 -8.01 15.63 -0.95
CA LEU A 255 -7.85 17.03 -0.56
C LEU A 255 -7.14 17.84 -1.64
N ARG A 256 -6.10 17.31 -2.27
CA ARG A 256 -5.43 17.96 -3.41
C ARG A 256 -6.35 18.17 -4.61
N ALA A 257 -7.17 17.17 -4.91
CA ALA A 257 -8.16 17.28 -5.98
C ALA A 257 -9.21 18.37 -5.65
N LEU A 258 -9.74 18.41 -4.41
CA LEU A 258 -10.67 19.42 -3.95
C LEU A 258 -10.04 20.82 -3.86
N TYR A 259 -8.73 20.91 -3.63
CA TYR A 259 -8.01 22.20 -3.76
C TYR A 259 -8.24 22.84 -5.14
N LEU A 260 -8.35 22.03 -6.20
CA LEU A 260 -8.55 22.50 -7.58
C LEU A 260 -10.04 22.70 -7.93
N VAL A 261 -10.91 21.73 -7.57
CA VAL A 261 -12.31 21.70 -8.04
C VAL A 261 -13.36 21.81 -6.94
N GLY A 262 -12.96 21.84 -5.66
CA GLY A 262 -13.88 21.88 -4.52
C GLY A 262 -14.71 23.13 -4.44
N GLN A 263 -15.88 23.05 -3.82
CA GLN A 263 -16.86 24.12 -3.61
C GLN A 263 -17.20 24.25 -2.12
N LEU A 264 -17.93 25.32 -1.74
CA LEU A 264 -18.29 25.58 -0.34
C LEU A 264 -19.03 24.43 0.33
N ASP A 265 -19.85 23.71 -0.42
CA ASP A 265 -20.63 22.56 0.07
C ASP A 265 -19.74 21.35 0.45
N ASP A 266 -18.47 21.34 0.03
CA ASP A 266 -17.53 20.27 0.35
C ASP A 266 -16.81 20.50 1.68
N LEU A 267 -16.81 21.74 2.20
CA LEU A 267 -16.11 22.11 3.43
C LEU A 267 -16.47 21.24 4.64
N PRO A 268 -17.73 20.82 4.86
CA PRO A 268 -18.07 19.92 5.95
C PRO A 268 -17.29 18.59 5.93
N ALA A 269 -16.96 18.07 4.73
CA ALA A 269 -16.18 16.84 4.58
C ALA A 269 -14.68 17.04 4.82
N ILE A 270 -14.16 18.27 4.62
CA ILE A 270 -12.75 18.63 4.80
C ILE A 270 -12.43 18.94 6.25
N ARG A 271 -13.32 19.64 6.97
CA ARG A 271 -13.13 20.08 8.36
C ARG A 271 -12.62 19.05 9.35
N PRO A 272 -13.03 17.76 9.32
CA PRO A 272 -12.49 16.75 10.22
C PRO A 272 -10.97 16.65 10.15
N TYR A 273 -10.38 16.87 8.97
CA TYR A 273 -8.94 16.75 8.67
C TYR A 273 -8.12 17.99 8.99
N GLU A 274 -8.76 19.12 9.33
CA GLU A 274 -8.08 20.35 9.76
C GLU A 274 -7.65 20.30 11.24
N ARG A 275 -8.19 19.33 11.98
CA ARG A 275 -8.00 19.20 13.42
C ARG A 275 -6.62 18.64 13.73
N ASP A 276 -6.05 19.09 14.84
CA ASP A 276 -4.82 18.52 15.41
C ASP A 276 -5.16 17.27 16.22
N LEU A 277 -5.26 16.12 15.54
CA LEU A 277 -5.57 14.83 16.12
C LEU A 277 -4.43 13.85 15.87
N PRO A 278 -4.16 12.90 16.80
CA PRO A 278 -3.03 11.98 16.68
C PRO A 278 -3.06 11.06 15.48
N ASP A 279 -4.24 10.79 14.93
CA ASP A 279 -4.50 9.94 13.76
C ASP A 279 -4.45 10.70 12.41
N ILE A 280 -4.34 12.03 12.46
CA ILE A 280 -4.22 12.89 11.27
C ILE A 280 -2.77 13.38 11.15
N SER A 281 -2.10 13.01 10.05
CA SER A 281 -0.74 13.47 9.80
C SER A 281 -0.70 14.99 9.58
N ASN A 282 0.43 15.63 9.91
CA ASN A 282 0.63 17.06 9.67
C ASN A 282 0.43 17.44 8.20
N ASP A 283 0.87 16.59 7.27
CA ASP A 283 0.74 16.84 5.83
C ASP A 283 -0.73 16.87 5.39
N VAL A 284 -1.54 15.91 5.87
CA VAL A 284 -2.99 15.88 5.62
C VAL A 284 -3.65 17.11 6.20
N ARG A 285 -3.33 17.47 7.46
CA ARG A 285 -3.89 18.64 8.12
C ARG A 285 -3.56 19.93 7.36
N GLN A 286 -2.30 20.11 6.98
CA GLN A 286 -1.90 21.28 6.21
C GLN A 286 -2.61 21.33 4.86
N GLN A 287 -2.69 20.21 4.13
CA GLN A 287 -3.41 20.15 2.85
C GLN A 287 -4.91 20.46 3.04
N ALA A 288 -5.55 20.01 4.12
CA ALA A 288 -6.94 20.33 4.42
C ALA A 288 -7.16 21.84 4.61
N LEU A 289 -6.30 22.50 5.42
CA LEU A 289 -6.34 23.95 5.63
C LEU A 289 -6.12 24.75 4.34
N GLU A 290 -5.16 24.35 3.50
CA GLU A 290 -4.92 24.98 2.21
C GLU A 290 -6.10 24.79 1.25
N THR A 291 -6.76 23.63 1.30
CA THR A 291 -7.93 23.31 0.48
C THR A 291 -9.14 24.16 0.91
N ASP A 292 -9.43 24.26 2.21
CA ASP A 292 -10.51 25.13 2.73
C ASP A 292 -10.27 26.59 2.28
N LYS A 293 -9.06 27.11 2.49
CA LYS A 293 -8.68 28.46 2.06
C LYS A 293 -8.85 28.68 0.56
N ALA A 294 -8.44 27.72 -0.27
CA ALA A 294 -8.56 27.82 -1.72
C ALA A 294 -10.03 27.83 -2.17
N ILE A 295 -10.87 26.99 -1.56
CA ILE A 295 -12.30 26.93 -1.83
C ILE A 295 -12.98 28.25 -1.47
N ARG A 296 -12.70 28.79 -0.27
CA ARG A 296 -13.25 30.10 0.16
C ARG A 296 -12.81 31.24 -0.73
N ALA A 297 -11.54 31.28 -1.09
CA ALA A 297 -11.00 32.30 -1.98
C ALA A 297 -11.68 32.29 -3.35
N ARG A 298 -11.92 31.11 -3.94
CA ARG A 298 -12.68 30.97 -5.21
C ARG A 298 -14.12 31.43 -5.10
N ALA A 299 -14.73 31.23 -3.94
CA ALA A 299 -16.10 31.63 -3.67
C ALA A 299 -16.25 33.10 -3.24
N GLY A 300 -15.14 33.84 -3.08
CA GLY A 300 -15.15 35.21 -2.60
C GLY A 300 -15.57 35.37 -1.12
N VAL A 301 -15.42 34.31 -0.32
CA VAL A 301 -15.75 34.28 1.11
C VAL A 301 -14.45 34.22 1.91
N ASN A 302 -14.21 35.20 2.75
CA ASN A 302 -13.03 35.28 3.66
C ASN A 302 -13.34 34.62 5.02
#